data_8355c9d6a68f2997d49ef5ba14a497b6
#
_entry.id   8355c9d6a68f2997d49ef5ba14a497b6
#
_cell.length_a   1.000
_cell.length_b   1.000
_cell.length_c   1.000
_cell.angle_alpha   90.00
_cell.angle_beta   90.00
_cell.angle_gamma   90.00
#
_symmetry.space_group_name_H-M   'P 1'
#
loop_
_entity.id
_entity.type
_entity.pdbx_description
1 polymer ?
#
loop_
_entity_poly.entity_id
_entity_poly.type
_entity_poly.pdbx_seq_one_letter_code
_entity_poly.pdbx_strand_id
1 'polypeptide(L)'
;DITTVIDCGLCKLNYYNPRNFTSSLIESAVSKASCNQRKGRAGRTQPGTCYRLYSRKDFEMRPEYTTEEIYRTDLSEVVLQMAELGVTDFYGFDFISNPGREGIIGAVDTLHMLGALEEDNTLSAIGKMMVKFPLEPRISRIIVEAIMRYPDALEKALIAAAFLSANSPFVLPPNEEMEARKAHHRFRDMQGDFVTFLTVFGAYKQTDNREKFCKKNYLDERVMAEIENINLQLTEIVNEKMNIPVMSGKGSISDYLCCIAAGMIQFVCVRTGRENYNSLTADHICIHPGSVMFKQNPVFIVAGEIVRTSRIFAMSVSPLTRPMLDKIQPNLFERLMACKNTKSELPEFEVVKK
;
A
#
# COMPACT_ATOMS: atom_id res chain seq x y z
N ASP A 1 11.22 -18.45 26.37
CA ASP A 1 12.60 -18.61 25.89
C ASP A 1 12.66 -19.58 24.72
N ILE A 2 13.36 -19.21 23.65
CA ILE A 2 13.54 -20.05 22.46
C ILE A 2 14.83 -20.87 22.64
N THR A 3 14.69 -22.18 22.75
CA THR A 3 15.83 -23.11 22.86
C THR A 3 16.13 -23.86 21.57
N THR A 4 15.18 -23.87 20.63
CA THR A 4 15.32 -24.56 19.34
C THR A 4 14.84 -23.67 18.20
N VAL A 5 15.64 -23.56 17.15
CA VAL A 5 15.33 -22.88 15.91
C VAL A 5 15.40 -23.87 14.75
N ILE A 6 14.38 -23.90 13.92
CA ILE A 6 14.39 -24.61 12.62
C ILE A 6 14.42 -23.54 11.54
N ASP A 7 15.55 -23.47 10.80
CA ASP A 7 15.77 -22.46 9.77
C ASP A 7 15.67 -23.09 8.37
N CYS A 8 14.57 -22.75 7.66
CA CYS A 8 14.38 -23.18 6.26
C CYS A 8 15.29 -22.42 5.27
N GLY A 9 15.95 -21.36 5.69
CA GLY A 9 16.85 -20.57 4.87
C GLY A 9 16.17 -19.68 3.82
N LEU A 10 14.84 -19.53 3.89
CA LEU A 10 14.05 -18.74 2.95
C LEU A 10 13.40 -17.55 3.65
N CYS A 11 13.15 -16.49 2.91
CA CYS A 11 12.32 -15.37 3.30
C CYS A 11 11.54 -14.84 2.09
N LYS A 12 10.49 -14.09 2.35
CA LYS A 12 9.82 -13.28 1.35
C LYS A 12 10.36 -11.86 1.44
N LEU A 13 10.89 -11.35 0.34
CA LEU A 13 11.37 -9.98 0.23
C LEU A 13 10.43 -9.19 -0.66
N ASN A 14 10.08 -8.00 -0.23
CA ASN A 14 9.34 -7.07 -1.06
C ASN A 14 10.29 -6.34 -2.00
N TYR A 15 9.94 -6.31 -3.29
CA TYR A 15 10.61 -5.55 -4.33
C TYR A 15 9.62 -4.60 -4.98
N TYR A 16 9.92 -3.32 -4.95
CA TYR A 16 9.18 -2.28 -5.62
C TYR A 16 9.77 -2.00 -6.99
N ASN A 17 8.90 -1.91 -8.00
CA ASN A 17 9.30 -1.51 -9.34
C ASN A 17 8.89 -0.05 -9.59
N PRO A 18 9.85 0.88 -9.66
CA PRO A 18 9.57 2.31 -9.81
C PRO A 18 9.01 2.68 -11.18
N ARG A 19 9.13 1.83 -12.22
CA ARG A 19 8.63 2.12 -13.56
C ARG A 19 7.11 1.94 -13.69
N ASN A 20 6.54 0.98 -12.97
CA ASN A 20 5.11 0.66 -13.05
C ASN A 20 4.41 0.70 -11.68
N PHE A 21 5.11 1.16 -10.66
CA PHE A 21 4.62 1.36 -9.28
C PHE A 21 3.99 0.09 -8.67
N THR A 22 4.52 -1.08 -9.03
CA THR A 22 4.03 -2.37 -8.53
C THR A 22 4.97 -2.95 -7.49
N SER A 23 4.40 -3.56 -6.45
CA SER A 23 5.12 -4.36 -5.46
C SER A 23 5.13 -5.83 -5.85
N SER A 24 6.22 -6.53 -5.56
CA SER A 24 6.35 -7.97 -5.77
C SER A 24 6.93 -8.61 -4.52
N LEU A 25 6.28 -9.67 -4.03
CA LEU A 25 6.77 -10.45 -2.91
C LEU A 25 7.48 -11.70 -3.46
N ILE A 26 8.82 -11.71 -3.40
CA ILE A 26 9.65 -12.75 -3.99
C ILE A 26 10.24 -13.62 -2.87
N GLU A 27 10.09 -14.95 -3.01
CA GLU A 27 10.77 -15.89 -2.15
C GLU A 27 12.26 -15.93 -2.52
N SER A 28 13.11 -15.72 -1.54
CA SER A 28 14.56 -15.64 -1.71
C SER A 28 15.30 -16.37 -0.59
N ALA A 29 16.50 -16.86 -0.91
CA ALA A 29 17.41 -17.36 0.11
C ALA A 29 17.88 -16.21 1.01
N VAL A 30 17.87 -16.41 2.33
CA VAL A 30 18.38 -15.42 3.28
C VAL A 30 19.91 -15.37 3.27
N SER A 31 20.49 -14.22 3.57
CA SER A 31 21.93 -14.02 3.69
C SER A 31 22.53 -14.81 4.87
N LYS A 32 23.87 -14.96 4.89
CA LYS A 32 24.60 -15.59 6.01
C LYS A 32 24.34 -14.85 7.32
N ALA A 33 24.35 -13.52 7.30
CA ALA A 33 24.07 -12.69 8.47
C ALA A 33 22.66 -12.98 9.03
N SER A 34 21.64 -13.07 8.15
CA SER A 34 20.27 -13.42 8.56
C SER A 34 20.16 -14.85 9.10
N CYS A 35 20.85 -15.82 8.48
CA CYS A 35 20.94 -17.20 9.02
C CYS A 35 21.54 -17.22 10.43
N ASN A 36 22.62 -16.46 10.65
CA ASN A 36 23.28 -16.37 11.96
C ASN A 36 22.41 -15.64 12.99
N GLN A 37 21.68 -14.61 12.59
CA GLN A 37 20.71 -13.92 13.41
C GLN A 37 19.58 -14.85 13.88
N ARG A 38 19.03 -15.67 12.96
CA ARG A 38 18.01 -16.69 13.27
C ARG A 38 18.56 -17.72 14.25
N LYS A 39 19.77 -18.26 13.99
CA LYS A 39 20.48 -19.15 14.92
C LYS A 39 20.60 -18.55 16.30
N GLY A 40 21.00 -17.25 16.40
CA GLY A 40 21.19 -16.54 17.65
C GLY A 40 19.91 -16.41 18.50
N ARG A 41 18.71 -16.64 17.93
CA ARG A 41 17.47 -16.65 18.72
C ARG A 41 17.41 -17.80 19.74
N ALA A 42 17.99 -18.96 19.41
CA ALA A 42 18.05 -20.10 20.32
C ALA A 42 19.10 -19.96 21.44
N GLY A 43 19.99 -18.98 21.33
CA GLY A 43 21.12 -18.82 22.27
C GLY A 43 21.09 -17.55 23.13
N ARG A 44 19.93 -16.88 23.29
CA ARG A 44 19.85 -15.58 23.97
C ARG A 44 19.96 -15.68 25.49
N THR A 45 19.28 -16.63 26.10
CA THR A 45 19.17 -16.76 27.56
C THR A 45 19.83 -18.02 28.08
N GLN A 46 20.02 -19.03 27.22
CA GLN A 46 20.64 -20.32 27.56
C GLN A 46 21.14 -20.99 26.27
N PRO A 47 22.03 -21.99 26.36
CA PRO A 47 22.45 -22.79 25.21
C PRO A 47 21.26 -23.38 24.46
N GLY A 48 21.23 -23.24 23.13
CA GLY A 48 20.17 -23.75 22.29
C GLY A 48 20.70 -24.37 21.00
N THR A 49 19.80 -24.98 20.23
CA THR A 49 20.11 -25.71 18.98
C THR A 49 19.42 -25.06 17.78
N CYS A 50 20.15 -24.95 16.67
CA CYS A 50 19.59 -24.52 15.39
C CYS A 50 19.75 -25.62 14.35
N TYR A 51 18.62 -26.09 13.82
CA TYR A 51 18.57 -27.04 12.69
C TYR A 51 18.38 -26.25 11.39
N ARG A 52 19.39 -26.33 10.51
CA ARG A 52 19.34 -25.73 9.17
C ARG A 52 18.84 -26.75 8.18
N LEU A 53 17.73 -26.45 7.46
CA LEU A 53 17.12 -27.33 6.45
C LEU A 53 17.75 -27.16 5.05
N TYR A 54 18.99 -26.69 5.00
CA TYR A 54 19.78 -26.50 3.79
C TYR A 54 21.23 -26.97 4.02
N SER A 55 21.95 -27.28 2.95
CA SER A 55 23.28 -27.83 3.05
C SER A 55 24.32 -26.79 3.48
N ARG A 56 25.47 -27.26 4.00
CA ARG A 56 26.60 -26.41 4.31
C ARG A 56 27.11 -25.69 3.05
N LYS A 57 27.15 -26.38 1.91
CA LYS A 57 27.54 -25.79 0.63
C LYS A 57 26.61 -24.65 0.22
N ASP A 58 25.29 -24.83 0.36
CA ASP A 58 24.31 -23.78 0.10
C ASP A 58 24.55 -22.56 1.01
N PHE A 59 24.78 -22.78 2.31
CA PHE A 59 25.11 -21.70 3.24
C PHE A 59 26.38 -20.93 2.83
N GLU A 60 27.43 -21.65 2.42
CA GLU A 60 28.71 -21.05 2.02
C GLU A 60 28.59 -20.19 0.75
N MET A 61 27.68 -20.54 -0.15
CA MET A 61 27.41 -19.80 -1.40
C MET A 61 26.51 -18.57 -1.22
N ARG A 62 25.86 -18.41 -0.06
CA ARG A 62 24.94 -17.28 0.18
C ARG A 62 25.72 -15.97 0.30
N PRO A 63 25.11 -14.83 -0.08
CA PRO A 63 25.69 -13.52 0.15
C PRO A 63 25.88 -13.28 1.66
N GLU A 64 26.87 -12.49 2.02
CA GLU A 64 27.15 -12.19 3.41
C GLU A 64 26.01 -11.43 4.07
N TYR A 65 25.49 -10.39 3.39
CA TYR A 65 24.37 -9.54 3.83
C TYR A 65 23.23 -9.56 2.84
N THR A 66 22.05 -9.23 3.32
CA THR A 66 20.85 -9.01 2.47
C THR A 66 21.04 -7.68 1.72
N THR A 67 20.55 -7.60 0.48
CA THR A 67 20.48 -6.34 -0.28
C THR A 67 19.78 -5.26 0.56
N GLU A 68 20.40 -4.09 0.64
CA GLU A 68 19.87 -2.98 1.42
C GLU A 68 18.46 -2.58 0.94
N GLU A 69 17.70 -2.06 1.87
CA GLU A 69 16.30 -1.69 1.64
C GLU A 69 16.14 -0.61 0.58
N ILE A 70 17.08 0.33 0.55
CA ILE A 70 17.12 1.45 -0.39
C ILE A 70 17.08 1.02 -1.89
N TYR A 71 17.52 -0.19 -2.20
CA TYR A 71 17.51 -0.73 -3.58
C TYR A 71 16.21 -1.45 -3.97
N ARG A 72 15.27 -1.62 -3.04
CA ARG A 72 14.09 -2.48 -3.25
C ARG A 72 12.77 -1.90 -2.76
N THR A 73 12.78 -0.66 -2.23
CA THR A 73 11.60 0.03 -1.72
C THR A 73 11.28 1.28 -2.53
N ASP A 74 10.05 1.79 -2.36
CA ASP A 74 9.66 3.10 -2.86
C ASP A 74 10.42 4.19 -2.07
N LEU A 75 11.08 5.08 -2.77
CA LEU A 75 11.86 6.17 -2.18
C LEU A 75 11.08 7.49 -2.08
N SER A 76 9.81 7.51 -2.43
CA SER A 76 9.02 8.76 -2.46
C SER A 76 8.90 9.42 -1.08
N GLU A 77 8.84 8.65 0.00
CA GLU A 77 8.87 9.21 1.37
C GLU A 77 10.20 9.88 1.68
N VAL A 78 11.32 9.22 1.34
CA VAL A 78 12.67 9.76 1.56
C VAL A 78 12.87 11.05 0.77
N VAL A 79 12.49 11.07 -0.51
CA VAL A 79 12.60 12.27 -1.37
C VAL A 79 11.69 13.40 -0.85
N LEU A 80 10.50 13.09 -0.37
CA LEU A 80 9.60 14.08 0.23
C LEU A 80 10.24 14.73 1.48
N GLN A 81 10.85 13.94 2.35
CA GLN A 81 11.57 14.43 3.53
C GLN A 81 12.82 15.23 3.16
N MET A 82 13.57 14.80 2.12
CA MET A 82 14.70 15.57 1.60
C MET A 82 14.27 16.96 1.10
N ALA A 83 13.14 17.03 0.39
CA ALA A 83 12.56 18.28 -0.08
C ALA A 83 12.13 19.18 1.09
N GLU A 84 11.61 18.62 2.20
CA GLU A 84 11.30 19.36 3.43
C GLU A 84 12.55 19.99 4.04
N LEU A 85 13.68 19.30 3.97
CA LEU A 85 15.00 19.80 4.44
C LEU A 85 15.65 20.79 3.45
N GLY A 86 14.98 21.12 2.33
CA GLY A 86 15.46 22.08 1.33
C GLY A 86 16.40 21.47 0.29
N VAL A 87 16.54 20.15 0.22
CA VAL A 87 17.29 19.47 -0.84
C VAL A 87 16.43 19.44 -2.10
N THR A 88 16.93 19.97 -3.21
CA THR A 88 16.24 19.98 -4.52
C THR A 88 17.00 19.17 -5.58
N ASP A 89 18.29 18.96 -5.42
CA ASP A 89 19.09 18.04 -6.23
C ASP A 89 19.17 16.66 -5.55
N PHE A 90 18.15 15.85 -5.78
CA PHE A 90 18.10 14.50 -5.25
C PHE A 90 19.09 13.53 -5.91
N TYR A 91 19.53 13.83 -7.13
CA TYR A 91 20.45 12.99 -7.91
C TYR A 91 21.91 13.18 -7.51
N GLY A 92 22.27 14.40 -7.12
CA GLY A 92 23.61 14.77 -6.65
C GLY A 92 23.80 14.56 -5.14
N PHE A 93 22.77 14.11 -4.42
CA PHE A 93 22.87 13.90 -2.98
C PHE A 93 23.81 12.72 -2.64
N ASP A 94 24.69 12.93 -1.65
CA ASP A 94 25.68 11.93 -1.22
C ASP A 94 25.06 10.89 -0.26
N PHE A 95 24.39 9.90 -0.85
CA PHE A 95 23.85 8.77 -0.08
C PHE A 95 24.97 7.84 0.36
N ILE A 96 24.88 7.28 1.58
CA ILE A 96 25.78 6.23 2.06
C ILE A 96 25.78 5.02 1.11
N SER A 97 24.59 4.60 0.67
CA SER A 97 24.39 3.61 -0.40
C SER A 97 23.54 4.26 -1.49
N ASN A 98 24.13 4.50 -2.65
CA ASN A 98 23.40 5.19 -3.73
C ASN A 98 22.28 4.30 -4.30
N PRO A 99 21.00 4.71 -4.21
CA PRO A 99 19.85 3.87 -4.59
C PRO A 99 19.73 3.65 -6.11
N GLY A 100 20.62 4.27 -6.88
CA GLY A 100 20.55 4.28 -8.33
C GLY A 100 19.55 5.31 -8.86
N ARG A 101 19.79 5.70 -10.11
CA ARG A 101 19.03 6.79 -10.75
C ARG A 101 17.55 6.47 -10.91
N GLU A 102 17.21 5.22 -11.23
CA GLU A 102 15.81 4.81 -11.50
C GLU A 102 14.92 4.90 -10.27
N GLY A 103 15.43 4.54 -9.09
CA GLY A 103 14.69 4.65 -7.83
C GLY A 103 14.33 6.10 -7.50
N ILE A 104 15.28 7.02 -7.68
CA ILE A 104 15.08 8.45 -7.44
C ILE A 104 14.11 9.04 -8.48
N ILE A 105 14.26 8.71 -9.78
CA ILE A 105 13.32 9.15 -10.82
C ILE A 105 11.89 8.73 -10.47
N GLY A 106 11.67 7.45 -10.17
CA GLY A 106 10.33 6.96 -9.82
C GLY A 106 9.73 7.64 -8.58
N ALA A 107 10.56 7.96 -7.59
CA ALA A 107 10.13 8.70 -6.40
C ALA A 107 9.73 10.15 -6.74
N VAL A 108 10.55 10.86 -7.51
CA VAL A 108 10.27 12.23 -7.96
C VAL A 108 9.01 12.26 -8.83
N ASP A 109 8.89 11.35 -9.81
CA ASP A 109 7.69 11.23 -10.65
C ASP A 109 6.43 10.97 -9.81
N THR A 110 6.53 10.11 -8.79
CA THR A 110 5.44 9.88 -7.84
C THR A 110 5.03 11.17 -7.15
N LEU A 111 5.98 11.92 -6.62
CA LEU A 111 5.69 13.16 -5.89
C LEU A 111 5.13 14.28 -6.79
N HIS A 112 5.59 14.37 -8.05
CA HIS A 112 4.98 15.27 -9.03
C HIS A 112 3.55 14.86 -9.39
N MET A 113 3.28 13.56 -9.59
CA MET A 113 1.91 13.06 -9.83
C MET A 113 0.96 13.33 -8.67
N LEU A 114 1.46 13.28 -7.44
CA LEU A 114 0.71 13.62 -6.23
C LEU A 114 0.58 15.14 -6.01
N GLY A 115 1.27 15.95 -6.82
CA GLY A 115 1.33 17.41 -6.67
C GLY A 115 2.09 17.86 -5.43
N ALA A 116 2.99 17.02 -4.88
CA ALA A 116 3.78 17.32 -3.69
C ALA A 116 5.01 18.21 -3.97
N LEU A 117 5.54 18.14 -5.19
CA LEU A 117 6.66 18.94 -5.65
C LEU A 117 6.25 19.93 -6.75
N GLU A 118 6.86 21.10 -6.75
CA GLU A 118 6.85 22.06 -7.86
C GLU A 118 7.86 21.63 -8.95
N GLU A 119 7.85 22.29 -10.10
CA GLU A 119 8.75 21.96 -11.23
C GLU A 119 10.25 22.04 -10.86
N ASP A 120 10.61 22.90 -9.91
CA ASP A 120 11.97 23.07 -9.39
C ASP A 120 12.33 22.09 -8.24
N ASN A 121 11.50 21.09 -7.99
CA ASN A 121 11.63 20.10 -6.91
C ASN A 121 11.50 20.68 -5.49
N THR A 122 11.03 21.89 -5.31
CA THR A 122 10.65 22.41 -3.99
C THR A 122 9.28 21.88 -3.58
N LEU A 123 9.00 21.90 -2.27
CA LEU A 123 7.69 21.47 -1.78
C LEU A 123 6.59 22.45 -2.18
N SER A 124 5.56 21.92 -2.84
CA SER A 124 4.30 22.62 -3.08
C SER A 124 3.51 22.87 -1.78
N ALA A 125 2.41 23.61 -1.86
CA ALA A 125 1.48 23.73 -0.74
C ALA A 125 0.93 22.37 -0.27
N ILE A 126 0.67 21.44 -1.20
CA ILE A 126 0.25 20.07 -0.93
C ILE A 126 1.38 19.31 -0.24
N GLY A 127 2.61 19.36 -0.74
CA GLY A 127 3.76 18.69 -0.16
C GLY A 127 4.03 19.15 1.27
N LYS A 128 3.95 20.47 1.55
CA LYS A 128 4.08 21.05 2.90
C LYS A 128 3.02 20.56 3.89
N MET A 129 1.86 20.13 3.40
CA MET A 129 0.85 19.49 4.25
C MET A 129 1.13 18.00 4.41
N MET A 130 1.56 17.31 3.34
CA MET A 130 1.84 15.88 3.35
C MET A 130 2.94 15.50 4.35
N VAL A 131 4.02 16.26 4.45
CA VAL A 131 5.14 16.00 5.39
C VAL A 131 4.74 16.05 6.87
N LYS A 132 3.59 16.63 7.21
CA LYS A 132 3.09 16.65 8.60
C LYS A 132 2.58 15.29 9.08
N PHE A 133 2.31 14.36 8.16
CA PHE A 133 1.83 13.03 8.47
C PHE A 133 2.96 12.01 8.39
N PRO A 134 3.15 11.14 9.40
CA PRO A 134 4.12 10.06 9.37
C PRO A 134 3.56 8.87 8.54
N LEU A 135 3.31 9.11 7.27
CA LEU A 135 2.65 8.18 6.35
C LEU A 135 3.35 8.20 4.99
N GLU A 136 3.21 7.11 4.25
CA GLU A 136 3.58 7.10 2.84
C GLU A 136 2.92 8.27 2.08
N PRO A 137 3.62 8.89 1.09
CA PRO A 137 3.12 10.06 0.37
C PRO A 137 1.75 9.88 -0.26
N ARG A 138 1.44 8.69 -0.79
CA ARG A 138 0.12 8.38 -1.37
C ARG A 138 -0.99 8.46 -0.33
N ILE A 139 -0.73 7.93 0.87
CA ILE A 139 -1.71 7.91 1.96
C ILE A 139 -1.91 9.31 2.55
N SER A 140 -0.81 10.04 2.79
CA SER A 140 -0.92 11.44 3.25
C SER A 140 -1.64 12.32 2.23
N ARG A 141 -1.47 12.07 0.93
CA ARG A 141 -2.18 12.80 -0.13
C ARG A 141 -3.71 12.63 -0.06
N ILE A 142 -4.21 11.45 0.35
CA ILE A 142 -5.65 11.21 0.58
C ILE A 142 -6.19 12.19 1.62
N ILE A 143 -5.49 12.32 2.74
CA ILE A 143 -5.91 13.23 3.84
C ILE A 143 -5.84 14.68 3.39
N VAL A 144 -4.75 15.07 2.72
CA VAL A 144 -4.57 16.44 2.22
C VAL A 144 -5.65 16.80 1.19
N GLU A 145 -6.05 15.88 0.31
CA GLU A 145 -7.17 16.11 -0.62
C GLU A 145 -8.48 16.36 0.13
N ALA A 146 -8.76 15.56 1.16
CA ALA A 146 -9.95 15.77 1.99
C ALA A 146 -9.93 17.13 2.68
N ILE A 147 -8.81 17.53 3.28
CA ILE A 147 -8.65 18.84 3.93
C ILE A 147 -8.90 19.98 2.95
N MET A 148 -8.32 19.91 1.75
CA MET A 148 -8.35 21.04 0.81
C MET A 148 -9.65 21.14 0.03
N ARG A 149 -10.28 20.03 -0.33
CA ARG A 149 -11.39 20.02 -1.31
C ARG A 149 -12.67 19.38 -0.79
N TYR A 150 -12.56 18.46 0.17
CA TYR A 150 -13.70 17.65 0.65
C TYR A 150 -13.73 17.53 2.17
N PRO A 151 -13.80 18.65 2.92
CA PRO A 151 -13.66 18.63 4.40
C PRO A 151 -14.71 17.76 5.09
N ASP A 152 -15.91 17.61 4.52
CA ASP A 152 -16.94 16.72 5.05
C ASP A 152 -16.62 15.22 4.88
N ALA A 153 -15.66 14.86 4.02
CA ALA A 153 -15.18 13.50 3.85
C ALA A 153 -13.91 13.19 4.68
N LEU A 154 -13.39 14.15 5.44
CA LEU A 154 -12.11 14.05 6.14
C LEU A 154 -12.08 12.88 7.15
N GLU A 155 -13.13 12.70 7.97
CA GLU A 155 -13.22 11.55 8.89
C GLU A 155 -13.08 10.21 8.15
N LYS A 156 -13.75 10.06 7.00
CA LYS A 156 -13.69 8.85 6.18
C LYS A 156 -12.30 8.65 5.58
N ALA A 157 -11.65 9.74 5.15
CA ALA A 157 -10.28 9.72 4.62
C ALA A 157 -9.26 9.29 5.69
N LEU A 158 -9.41 9.74 6.94
CA LEU A 158 -8.57 9.33 8.06
C LEU A 158 -8.73 7.83 8.38
N ILE A 159 -9.96 7.30 8.33
CA ILE A 159 -10.22 5.87 8.50
C ILE A 159 -9.55 5.07 7.38
N ALA A 160 -9.70 5.49 6.12
CA ALA A 160 -9.06 4.81 4.99
C ALA A 160 -7.53 4.84 5.11
N ALA A 161 -6.96 5.98 5.48
CA ALA A 161 -5.52 6.11 5.71
C ALA A 161 -5.03 5.15 6.79
N ALA A 162 -5.78 4.97 7.88
CA ALA A 162 -5.43 4.02 8.93
C ALA A 162 -5.45 2.56 8.42
N PHE A 163 -6.47 2.17 7.63
CA PHE A 163 -6.51 0.82 7.04
C PHE A 163 -5.39 0.57 6.03
N LEU A 164 -5.03 1.58 5.23
CA LEU A 164 -3.95 1.46 4.23
C LEU A 164 -2.56 1.44 4.89
N SER A 165 -2.41 1.97 6.09
CA SER A 165 -1.15 2.00 6.83
C SER A 165 -0.92 0.76 7.70
N ALA A 166 -1.94 -0.07 7.91
CA ALA A 166 -1.87 -1.30 8.69
C ALA A 166 -1.95 -2.55 7.79
N ASN A 167 -1.62 -3.69 8.36
CA ASN A 167 -1.90 -4.97 7.70
C ASN A 167 -3.41 -5.18 7.54
N SER A 168 -3.79 -6.09 6.62
CA SER A 168 -5.21 -6.45 6.48
C SER A 168 -5.74 -7.11 7.76
N PRO A 169 -6.83 -6.61 8.35
CA PRO A 169 -7.44 -7.24 9.52
C PRO A 169 -8.24 -8.50 9.20
N PHE A 170 -8.52 -8.77 7.93
CA PHE A 170 -9.34 -9.92 7.49
C PHE A 170 -8.54 -11.21 7.52
N VAL A 171 -8.91 -12.13 8.40
CA VAL A 171 -8.23 -13.42 8.58
C VAL A 171 -9.01 -14.55 7.91
N LEU A 172 -8.29 -15.42 7.19
CA LEU A 172 -8.84 -16.63 6.58
C LEU A 172 -8.11 -17.85 7.19
N PRO A 173 -8.54 -18.35 8.36
CA PRO A 173 -7.88 -19.48 9.02
C PRO A 173 -8.00 -20.74 8.16
N PRO A 174 -6.96 -21.59 8.11
CA PRO A 174 -7.06 -22.91 7.47
C PRO A 174 -8.22 -23.72 8.06
N ASN A 175 -8.99 -24.34 7.21
CA ASN A 175 -10.19 -25.15 7.50
C ASN A 175 -11.44 -24.34 7.92
N GLU A 176 -11.38 -23.01 8.06
CA GLU A 176 -12.53 -22.13 8.39
C GLU A 176 -12.70 -21.01 7.34
N GLU A 177 -12.07 -21.11 6.14
CA GLU A 177 -12.12 -20.04 5.15
C GLU A 177 -13.55 -19.72 4.67
N MET A 178 -14.44 -20.73 4.60
CA MET A 178 -15.84 -20.52 4.16
C MET A 178 -16.63 -19.71 5.19
N GLU A 179 -16.48 -20.02 6.46
CA GLU A 179 -17.11 -19.31 7.58
C GLU A 179 -16.58 -17.90 7.70
N ALA A 180 -15.26 -17.72 7.60
CA ALA A 180 -14.62 -16.42 7.60
C ALA A 180 -15.11 -15.54 6.42
N ARG A 181 -15.18 -16.09 5.21
CA ARG A 181 -15.72 -15.37 4.04
C ARG A 181 -17.19 -14.97 4.23
N LYS A 182 -18.02 -15.84 4.84
CA LYS A 182 -19.41 -15.51 5.17
C LYS A 182 -19.50 -14.38 6.20
N ALA A 183 -18.62 -14.39 7.21
CA ALA A 183 -18.56 -13.35 8.22
C ALA A 183 -18.15 -12.01 7.59
N HIS A 184 -17.09 -11.99 6.77
CA HIS A 184 -16.64 -10.80 6.07
C HIS A 184 -17.70 -10.25 5.10
N HIS A 185 -18.50 -11.15 4.47
CA HIS A 185 -19.54 -10.75 3.53
C HIS A 185 -20.58 -9.79 4.13
N ARG A 186 -20.80 -9.83 5.46
CA ARG A 186 -21.76 -8.95 6.14
C ARG A 186 -21.36 -7.47 6.11
N PHE A 187 -20.07 -7.20 5.96
CA PHE A 187 -19.52 -5.84 5.91
C PHE A 187 -19.34 -5.31 4.48
N ARG A 188 -19.52 -6.20 3.48
CA ARG A 188 -19.32 -5.82 2.08
C ARG A 188 -20.30 -4.75 1.65
N ASP A 189 -19.75 -3.72 0.99
CA ASP A 189 -20.53 -2.67 0.36
C ASP A 189 -20.31 -2.70 -1.15
N MET A 190 -21.39 -2.54 -1.93
CA MET A 190 -21.31 -2.54 -3.39
C MET A 190 -20.55 -1.34 -3.98
N GLN A 191 -20.27 -0.33 -3.17
CA GLN A 191 -19.39 0.79 -3.52
C GLN A 191 -17.90 0.48 -3.32
N GLY A 192 -17.57 -0.77 -2.97
CA GLY A 192 -16.21 -1.31 -2.98
C GLY A 192 -15.55 -1.46 -1.62
N ASP A 193 -14.29 -1.87 -1.66
CA ASP A 193 -13.54 -2.25 -0.47
C ASP A 193 -13.28 -1.05 0.44
N PHE A 194 -13.07 0.15 -0.10
CA PHE A 194 -12.86 1.34 0.72
C PHE A 194 -14.10 1.71 1.55
N VAL A 195 -15.30 1.46 1.02
CA VAL A 195 -16.54 1.66 1.80
C VAL A 195 -16.74 0.53 2.81
N THR A 196 -16.31 -0.70 2.48
CA THR A 196 -16.26 -1.82 3.43
C THR A 196 -15.40 -1.50 4.65
N PHE A 197 -14.27 -0.78 4.50
CA PHE A 197 -13.44 -0.33 5.62
C PHE A 197 -14.24 0.55 6.61
N LEU A 198 -15.03 1.49 6.09
CA LEU A 198 -15.89 2.34 6.93
C LEU A 198 -16.93 1.52 7.69
N THR A 199 -17.55 0.53 7.03
CA THR A 199 -18.56 -0.35 7.63
C THR A 199 -17.97 -1.20 8.76
N VAL A 200 -16.80 -1.82 8.52
CA VAL A 200 -16.09 -2.62 9.53
C VAL A 200 -15.68 -1.76 10.72
N PHE A 201 -15.06 -0.60 10.46
CA PHE A 201 -14.59 0.30 11.51
C PHE A 201 -15.74 0.84 12.36
N GLY A 202 -16.84 1.26 11.72
CA GLY A 202 -18.04 1.71 12.41
C GLY A 202 -18.63 0.64 13.32
N ALA A 203 -18.75 -0.61 12.84
CA ALA A 203 -19.24 -1.72 13.64
C ALA A 203 -18.29 -2.09 14.81
N TYR A 204 -16.97 -2.02 14.57
CA TYR A 204 -15.95 -2.22 15.59
C TYR A 204 -16.00 -1.15 16.69
N LYS A 205 -16.22 0.11 16.32
CA LYS A 205 -16.33 1.22 17.27
C LYS A 205 -17.61 1.17 18.12
N GLN A 206 -18.69 0.59 17.61
CA GLN A 206 -19.98 0.51 18.27
C GLN A 206 -20.13 -0.70 19.20
N THR A 207 -19.17 -1.66 19.18
CA THR A 207 -19.26 -2.85 20.01
C THR A 207 -18.68 -2.62 21.40
N ASP A 208 -19.34 -3.16 22.44
CA ASP A 208 -18.85 -3.12 23.82
C ASP A 208 -17.72 -4.14 24.08
N ASN A 209 -17.65 -5.21 23.29
CA ASN A 209 -16.65 -6.27 23.44
C ASN A 209 -15.92 -6.51 22.11
N ARG A 210 -14.77 -5.84 21.96
CA ARG A 210 -13.95 -5.84 20.74
C ARG A 210 -13.34 -7.21 20.44
N GLU A 211 -12.84 -7.90 21.46
CA GLU A 211 -12.29 -9.25 21.31
C GLU A 211 -13.33 -10.22 20.76
N LYS A 212 -14.51 -10.27 21.37
CA LYS A 212 -15.62 -11.11 20.91
C LYS A 212 -16.08 -10.73 19.50
N PHE A 213 -16.13 -9.42 19.19
CA PHE A 213 -16.47 -8.94 17.86
C PHE A 213 -15.47 -9.43 16.82
N CYS A 214 -14.16 -9.24 17.06
CA CYS A 214 -13.11 -9.66 16.13
C CYS A 214 -13.12 -11.18 15.93
N LYS A 215 -13.18 -11.95 17.01
CA LYS A 215 -13.25 -13.41 16.94
C LYS A 215 -14.47 -13.90 16.14
N LYS A 216 -15.66 -13.35 16.41
CA LYS A 216 -16.91 -13.71 15.69
C LYS A 216 -16.86 -13.40 14.20
N ASN A 217 -16.14 -12.35 13.81
CA ASN A 217 -16.10 -11.84 12.44
C ASN A 217 -14.79 -12.20 11.71
N TYR A 218 -13.93 -13.06 12.30
CA TYR A 218 -12.64 -13.45 11.73
C TYR A 218 -11.76 -12.23 11.38
N LEU A 219 -11.70 -11.27 12.31
CA LEU A 219 -10.82 -10.11 12.23
C LEU A 219 -9.66 -10.29 13.22
N ASP A 220 -8.47 -9.85 12.83
CA ASP A 220 -7.32 -9.79 13.75
C ASP A 220 -7.53 -8.62 14.72
N GLU A 221 -7.66 -8.93 16.01
CA GLU A 221 -7.92 -7.94 17.05
C GLU A 221 -6.77 -6.94 17.20
N ARG A 222 -5.52 -7.41 17.07
CA ARG A 222 -4.34 -6.56 17.20
C ARG A 222 -4.26 -5.55 16.05
N VAL A 223 -4.54 -6.02 14.83
CA VAL A 223 -4.58 -5.15 13.65
C VAL A 223 -5.74 -4.17 13.74
N MET A 224 -6.91 -4.57 14.20
CA MET A 224 -8.04 -3.64 14.41
C MET A 224 -7.73 -2.56 15.47
N ALA A 225 -7.04 -2.95 16.55
CA ALA A 225 -6.59 -1.99 17.57
C ALA A 225 -5.49 -1.06 17.03
N GLU A 226 -4.59 -1.55 16.18
CA GLU A 226 -3.58 -0.76 15.49
C GLU A 226 -4.24 0.27 14.56
N ILE A 227 -5.21 -0.13 13.74
CA ILE A 227 -5.99 0.76 12.86
C ILE A 227 -6.67 1.86 13.69
N GLU A 228 -7.29 1.52 14.80
CA GLU A 228 -7.91 2.51 15.69
C GLU A 228 -6.88 3.51 16.23
N ASN A 229 -5.72 3.03 16.69
CA ASN A 229 -4.67 3.89 17.22
C ASN A 229 -4.10 4.82 16.13
N ILE A 230 -3.86 4.32 14.92
CA ILE A 230 -3.43 5.13 13.78
C ILE A 230 -4.48 6.21 13.48
N ASN A 231 -5.76 5.83 13.41
CA ASN A 231 -6.84 6.78 13.16
C ASN A 231 -6.92 7.87 14.24
N LEU A 232 -6.75 7.53 15.51
CA LEU A 232 -6.71 8.51 16.61
C LEU A 232 -5.52 9.47 16.47
N GLN A 233 -4.31 8.96 16.20
CA GLN A 233 -3.12 9.79 16.01
C GLN A 233 -3.26 10.73 14.81
N LEU A 234 -3.80 10.26 13.69
CA LEU A 234 -4.05 11.09 12.51
C LEU A 234 -5.07 12.17 12.79
N THR A 235 -6.14 11.85 13.53
CA THR A 235 -7.16 12.79 13.96
C THR A 235 -6.56 13.87 14.88
N GLU A 236 -5.67 13.49 15.80
CA GLU A 236 -4.95 14.41 16.67
C GLU A 236 -4.04 15.37 15.87
N ILE A 237 -3.28 14.84 14.89
CA ILE A 237 -2.45 15.67 14.02
C ILE A 237 -3.29 16.73 13.30
N VAL A 238 -4.43 16.35 12.75
CA VAL A 238 -5.31 17.26 12.01
C VAL A 238 -5.93 18.31 12.96
N ASN A 239 -6.47 17.87 14.10
CA ASN A 239 -7.12 18.76 15.04
C ASN A 239 -6.13 19.71 15.75
N GLU A 240 -5.03 19.19 16.25
CA GLU A 240 -4.14 19.94 17.15
C GLU A 240 -2.98 20.61 16.41
N LYS A 241 -2.30 19.89 15.51
CA LYS A 241 -1.13 20.45 14.80
C LYS A 241 -1.51 21.27 13.58
N MET A 242 -2.63 20.95 12.92
CA MET A 242 -3.11 21.70 11.76
C MET A 242 -4.24 22.67 12.11
N ASN A 243 -4.84 22.57 13.30
CA ASN A 243 -5.96 23.37 13.77
C ASN A 243 -7.18 23.29 12.82
N ILE A 244 -7.47 22.09 12.33
CA ILE A 244 -8.59 21.81 11.43
C ILE A 244 -9.56 20.86 12.14
N PRO A 245 -10.82 21.28 12.40
CA PRO A 245 -11.79 20.42 13.08
C PRO A 245 -12.20 19.27 12.16
N VAL A 246 -12.09 18.03 12.66
CA VAL A 246 -12.62 16.85 11.98
C VAL A 246 -14.10 16.75 12.28
N MET A 247 -14.92 17.00 11.27
CA MET A 247 -16.38 16.94 11.40
C MET A 247 -16.87 15.53 10.99
N SER A 248 -17.75 14.94 11.82
CA SER A 248 -18.24 13.60 11.57
C SER A 248 -19.40 13.56 10.56
N GLY A 249 -19.32 12.64 9.64
CA GLY A 249 -20.48 11.94 9.08
C GLY A 249 -21.14 12.48 7.82
N LYS A 250 -20.89 13.70 7.34
CA LYS A 250 -21.71 14.30 6.27
C LYS A 250 -21.17 14.14 4.82
N GLY A 251 -19.90 13.83 4.65
CA GLY A 251 -19.29 13.72 3.31
C GLY A 251 -19.88 12.59 2.48
N SER A 252 -20.11 12.86 1.19
CA SER A 252 -20.59 11.85 0.26
C SER A 252 -19.54 10.75 0.02
N ILE A 253 -19.98 9.53 -0.31
CA ILE A 253 -19.06 8.47 -0.71
C ILE A 253 -18.32 8.83 -2.00
N SER A 254 -18.95 9.59 -2.89
CA SER A 254 -18.31 10.10 -4.11
C SER A 254 -17.09 10.98 -3.78
N ASP A 255 -17.23 11.93 -2.85
CA ASP A 255 -16.15 12.82 -2.46
C ASP A 255 -15.04 12.06 -1.71
N TYR A 256 -15.42 11.11 -0.85
CA TYR A 256 -14.49 10.20 -0.20
C TYR A 256 -13.66 9.38 -1.21
N LEU A 257 -14.30 8.78 -2.24
CA LEU A 257 -13.59 8.04 -3.26
C LEU A 257 -12.73 8.95 -4.16
N CYS A 258 -13.11 10.22 -4.35
CA CYS A 258 -12.24 11.21 -5.01
C CYS A 258 -10.97 11.47 -4.18
N CYS A 259 -11.06 11.55 -2.84
CA CYS A 259 -9.89 11.67 -1.98
C CYS A 259 -8.97 10.44 -2.12
N ILE A 260 -9.52 9.23 -2.07
CA ILE A 260 -8.77 7.99 -2.28
C ILE A 260 -8.04 8.03 -3.62
N ALA A 261 -8.76 8.37 -4.70
CA ALA A 261 -8.19 8.36 -6.05
C ALA A 261 -7.13 9.46 -6.27
N ALA A 262 -7.21 10.58 -5.56
CA ALA A 262 -6.18 11.62 -5.61
C ALA A 262 -4.85 11.14 -4.99
N GLY A 263 -4.88 10.38 -3.92
CA GLY A 263 -3.69 9.74 -3.34
C GLY A 263 -3.22 8.52 -4.13
N MET A 264 -4.15 7.76 -4.67
CA MET A 264 -3.88 6.53 -5.43
C MET A 264 -3.97 6.75 -6.94
N ILE A 265 -3.58 7.92 -7.44
CA ILE A 265 -3.74 8.33 -8.85
C ILE A 265 -3.09 7.34 -9.83
N GLN A 266 -1.95 6.75 -9.47
CA GLN A 266 -1.23 5.75 -10.25
C GLN A 266 -1.99 4.42 -10.36
N PHE A 267 -2.92 4.16 -9.44
CA PHE A 267 -3.72 2.95 -9.33
C PHE A 267 -5.18 3.15 -9.75
N VAL A 268 -5.46 4.30 -10.38
CA VAL A 268 -6.73 4.50 -11.10
C VAL A 268 -6.64 3.77 -12.43
N CYS A 269 -7.61 2.88 -12.68
CA CYS A 269 -7.56 1.98 -13.84
C CYS A 269 -8.84 2.07 -14.66
N VAL A 270 -8.70 1.80 -15.96
CA VAL A 270 -9.81 1.64 -16.91
C VAL A 270 -9.90 0.18 -17.39
N ARG A 271 -11.10 -0.35 -17.50
CA ARG A 271 -11.34 -1.69 -18.00
C ARG A 271 -11.06 -1.77 -19.51
N THR A 272 -10.20 -2.71 -19.91
CA THR A 272 -9.79 -2.93 -21.30
C THR A 272 -10.38 -4.19 -21.90
N GLY A 273 -10.81 -5.17 -21.09
CA GLY A 273 -11.38 -6.43 -21.51
C GLY A 273 -12.42 -6.93 -20.52
N ARG A 274 -12.66 -8.26 -20.54
CA ARG A 274 -13.68 -8.87 -19.67
C ARG A 274 -13.31 -8.73 -18.18
N GLU A 275 -12.05 -8.97 -17.83
CA GLU A 275 -11.53 -8.95 -16.45
C GLU A 275 -10.22 -8.18 -16.32
N ASN A 276 -9.77 -7.53 -17.41
CA ASN A 276 -8.49 -6.82 -17.46
C ASN A 276 -8.69 -5.31 -17.40
N TYR A 277 -7.76 -4.67 -16.70
CA TYR A 277 -7.68 -3.23 -16.51
C TYR A 277 -6.29 -2.73 -16.86
N ASN A 278 -6.19 -1.49 -17.33
CA ASN A 278 -4.94 -0.76 -17.47
C ASN A 278 -4.99 0.49 -16.60
N SER A 279 -3.88 0.82 -15.97
CA SER A 279 -3.62 2.11 -15.34
C SER A 279 -2.82 3.00 -16.27
N LEU A 280 -2.41 4.18 -15.81
CA LEU A 280 -1.49 5.06 -16.56
C LEU A 280 -0.08 4.46 -16.70
N THR A 281 0.26 3.44 -15.92
CA THR A 281 1.64 2.95 -15.75
C THR A 281 1.77 1.43 -15.82
N ALA A 282 0.68 0.69 -15.78
CA ALA A 282 0.68 -0.77 -15.80
C ALA A 282 -0.54 -1.33 -16.56
N ASP A 283 -0.33 -2.46 -17.21
CA ASP A 283 -1.32 -3.15 -18.04
C ASP A 283 -1.65 -4.53 -17.48
N HIS A 284 -2.73 -5.15 -18.01
CA HIS A 284 -3.16 -6.50 -17.66
C HIS A 284 -3.44 -6.71 -16.17
N ILE A 285 -3.96 -5.69 -15.50
CA ILE A 285 -4.32 -5.73 -14.08
C ILE A 285 -5.65 -6.47 -13.94
N CYS A 286 -5.75 -7.39 -12.98
CA CYS A 286 -6.99 -8.07 -12.61
C CYS A 286 -7.43 -7.65 -11.22
N ILE A 287 -8.73 -7.57 -10.96
CA ILE A 287 -9.22 -7.38 -9.59
C ILE A 287 -8.96 -8.65 -8.78
N HIS A 288 -8.36 -8.49 -7.59
CA HIS A 288 -8.07 -9.63 -6.72
C HIS A 288 -9.35 -10.34 -6.26
N PRO A 289 -9.39 -11.69 -6.21
CA PRO A 289 -10.58 -12.46 -5.84
C PRO A 289 -11.15 -12.16 -4.44
N GLY A 290 -10.35 -11.61 -3.55
CA GLY A 290 -10.77 -11.16 -2.22
C GLY A 290 -11.55 -9.86 -2.20
N SER A 291 -11.47 -9.04 -3.24
CA SER A 291 -12.19 -7.76 -3.35
C SER A 291 -13.70 -7.96 -3.51
N VAL A 292 -14.48 -7.03 -2.97
CA VAL A 292 -15.93 -6.94 -3.20
C VAL A 292 -16.22 -6.73 -4.70
N MET A 293 -15.33 -6.03 -5.41
CA MET A 293 -15.48 -5.73 -6.84
C MET A 293 -15.13 -6.90 -7.77
N PHE A 294 -14.66 -8.03 -7.23
CA PHE A 294 -14.35 -9.21 -8.05
C PHE A 294 -15.57 -9.67 -8.85
N LYS A 295 -15.42 -9.80 -10.16
CA LYS A 295 -16.49 -10.13 -11.16
C LYS A 295 -17.58 -9.07 -11.33
N GLN A 296 -17.56 -7.95 -10.64
CA GLN A 296 -18.49 -6.83 -10.88
C GLN A 296 -18.12 -6.01 -12.11
N ASN A 297 -16.84 -6.00 -12.47
CA ASN A 297 -16.30 -5.42 -13.70
C ASN A 297 -16.71 -3.96 -13.96
N PRO A 298 -16.61 -3.03 -13.00
CA PRO A 298 -16.87 -1.61 -13.24
C PRO A 298 -15.95 -1.06 -14.33
N VAL A 299 -16.34 0.03 -14.99
CA VAL A 299 -15.56 0.61 -16.10
C VAL A 299 -14.28 1.25 -15.59
N PHE A 300 -14.36 1.98 -14.49
CA PHE A 300 -13.21 2.61 -13.82
C PHE A 300 -13.14 2.14 -12.38
N ILE A 301 -11.94 1.97 -11.90
CA ILE A 301 -11.65 1.58 -10.51
C ILE A 301 -10.51 2.40 -9.96
N VAL A 302 -10.47 2.52 -8.63
CA VAL A 302 -9.27 2.86 -7.87
C VAL A 302 -8.88 1.66 -7.01
N ALA A 303 -7.59 1.35 -6.95
CA ALA A 303 -7.03 0.34 -6.07
C ALA A 303 -6.19 0.98 -4.96
N GLY A 304 -6.05 0.31 -3.83
CA GLY A 304 -5.13 0.71 -2.76
C GLY A 304 -3.69 0.33 -3.06
N GLU A 305 -3.52 -0.77 -3.80
CA GLU A 305 -2.20 -1.29 -4.19
C GLU A 305 -2.32 -2.13 -5.46
N ILE A 306 -1.24 -2.18 -6.24
CA ILE A 306 -1.09 -3.11 -7.36
C ILE A 306 0.08 -4.06 -7.06
N VAL A 307 -0.24 -5.35 -6.91
CA VAL A 307 0.70 -6.39 -6.52
C VAL A 307 0.93 -7.36 -7.67
N ARG A 308 2.18 -7.65 -7.98
CA ARG A 308 2.56 -8.67 -8.95
C ARG A 308 2.86 -10.00 -8.22
N THR A 309 2.12 -11.03 -8.59
CA THR A 309 2.40 -12.43 -8.22
C THR A 309 2.54 -13.24 -9.50
N SER A 310 1.78 -14.33 -9.69
CA SER A 310 1.62 -14.99 -10.99
C SER A 310 0.89 -14.12 -12.03
N ARG A 311 0.10 -13.17 -11.55
CA ARG A 311 -0.59 -12.12 -12.32
C ARG A 311 -0.42 -10.78 -11.60
N ILE A 312 -0.88 -9.71 -12.23
CA ILE A 312 -0.93 -8.39 -11.61
C ILE A 312 -2.33 -8.19 -11.03
N PHE A 313 -2.42 -7.95 -9.72
CA PHE A 313 -3.68 -7.79 -9.02
C PHE A 313 -3.84 -6.39 -8.43
N ALA A 314 -5.02 -5.81 -8.64
CA ALA A 314 -5.50 -4.65 -7.90
C ALA A 314 -6.12 -5.12 -6.58
N MET A 315 -5.59 -4.61 -5.47
CA MET A 315 -6.04 -4.88 -4.10
C MET A 315 -6.85 -3.71 -3.57
N SER A 316 -7.82 -3.99 -2.69
CA SER A 316 -8.67 -2.94 -2.07
C SER A 316 -9.32 -2.02 -3.12
N VAL A 317 -10.27 -2.56 -3.88
CA VAL A 317 -10.81 -1.90 -5.07
C VAL A 317 -12.17 -1.25 -4.81
N SER A 318 -12.35 -0.02 -5.29
CA SER A 318 -13.68 0.64 -5.38
C SER A 318 -13.93 1.19 -6.78
N PRO A 319 -15.20 1.24 -7.23
CA PRO A 319 -15.55 1.76 -8.53
C PRO A 319 -15.47 3.29 -8.57
N LEU A 320 -15.09 3.83 -9.71
CA LEU A 320 -15.17 5.25 -10.01
C LEU A 320 -16.13 5.52 -11.15
N THR A 321 -16.65 6.73 -11.19
CA THR A 321 -17.49 7.23 -12.29
C THR A 321 -16.73 8.29 -13.09
N ARG A 322 -17.16 8.53 -14.36
CA ARG A 322 -16.55 9.59 -15.18
C ARG A 322 -16.56 10.96 -14.49
N PRO A 323 -17.68 11.43 -13.88
CA PRO A 323 -17.67 12.72 -13.17
C PRO A 323 -16.67 12.79 -12.00
N MET A 324 -16.34 11.65 -11.38
CA MET A 324 -15.29 11.61 -10.35
C MET A 324 -13.91 11.82 -11.00
N LEU A 325 -13.61 11.17 -12.14
CA LEU A 325 -12.32 11.35 -12.83
C LEU A 325 -12.07 12.81 -13.18
N ASP A 326 -13.09 13.51 -13.70
CA ASP A 326 -13.01 14.93 -14.03
C ASP A 326 -12.76 15.82 -12.79
N LYS A 327 -13.24 15.40 -11.61
CA LYS A 327 -12.99 16.07 -10.32
C LYS A 327 -11.58 15.79 -9.77
N ILE A 328 -11.04 14.59 -9.97
CA ILE A 328 -9.74 14.16 -9.41
C ILE A 328 -8.60 14.92 -10.08
N GLN A 329 -8.54 14.89 -11.40
CA GLN A 329 -7.51 15.59 -12.18
C GLN A 329 -8.02 15.95 -13.58
N PRO A 330 -7.73 17.15 -14.08
CA PRO A 330 -8.03 17.52 -15.47
C PRO A 330 -7.46 16.49 -16.45
N ASN A 331 -8.23 16.14 -17.48
CA ASN A 331 -7.85 15.19 -18.54
C ASN A 331 -7.52 13.75 -18.08
N LEU A 332 -7.84 13.37 -16.82
CA LEU A 332 -7.60 12.02 -16.34
C LEU A 332 -8.39 10.99 -17.15
N PHE A 333 -9.65 11.31 -17.47
CA PHE A 333 -10.49 10.45 -18.29
C PHE A 333 -9.86 10.20 -19.68
N GLU A 334 -9.43 11.25 -20.38
CA GLU A 334 -8.82 11.15 -21.70
C GLU A 334 -7.52 10.35 -21.68
N ARG A 335 -6.69 10.57 -20.65
CA ARG A 335 -5.43 9.83 -20.45
C ARG A 335 -5.70 8.34 -20.23
N LEU A 336 -6.67 7.96 -19.40
CA LEU A 336 -7.06 6.57 -19.18
C LEU A 336 -7.65 5.94 -20.43
N MET A 337 -8.47 6.67 -21.18
CA MET A 337 -9.04 6.17 -22.45
C MET A 337 -7.96 5.98 -23.53
N ALA A 338 -6.89 6.78 -23.53
CA ALA A 338 -5.73 6.54 -24.39
C ALA A 338 -5.04 5.21 -24.01
N CYS A 339 -4.81 4.94 -22.72
CA CYS A 339 -4.24 3.67 -22.25
C CYS A 339 -5.10 2.45 -22.59
N LYS A 340 -6.43 2.61 -22.72
CA LYS A 340 -7.31 1.53 -23.14
C LYS A 340 -7.05 1.05 -24.56
N ASN A 341 -6.63 1.95 -25.44
CA ASN A 341 -6.46 1.68 -26.87
C ASN A 341 -5.03 1.29 -27.24
N THR A 342 -4.08 1.43 -26.34
CA THR A 342 -2.67 1.07 -26.57
C THR A 342 -2.53 -0.45 -26.40
N LYS A 343 -2.22 -1.16 -27.49
CA LYS A 343 -1.69 -2.53 -27.41
C LYS A 343 -0.26 -2.40 -26.92
N SER A 344 0.02 -2.74 -25.67
CA SER A 344 1.39 -2.80 -25.18
C SER A 344 2.13 -3.94 -25.89
N GLU A 345 3.12 -3.61 -26.70
CA GLU A 345 4.21 -4.52 -26.99
C GLU A 345 5.06 -4.63 -25.72
N LEU A 346 4.75 -5.62 -24.88
CA LEU A 346 5.62 -5.97 -23.77
C LEU A 346 6.87 -6.64 -24.36
N PRO A 347 8.09 -6.19 -24.05
CA PRO A 347 9.27 -6.99 -24.30
C PRO A 347 9.14 -8.27 -23.44
N GLU A 348 9.19 -9.43 -24.11
CA GLU A 348 9.31 -10.72 -23.46
C GLU A 348 10.58 -10.73 -22.62
N PHE A 349 10.42 -10.72 -21.31
CA PHE A 349 11.54 -10.96 -20.41
C PHE A 349 11.85 -12.45 -20.45
N GLU A 350 12.96 -12.82 -21.09
CA GLU A 350 13.56 -14.14 -20.96
C GLU A 350 13.79 -14.44 -19.47
N VAL A 351 13.09 -15.46 -19.00
CA VAL A 351 13.39 -16.06 -17.70
C VAL A 351 14.74 -16.75 -17.84
N VAL A 352 15.78 -16.10 -17.39
CA VAL A 352 17.09 -16.74 -17.26
C VAL A 352 16.97 -17.85 -16.23
N LYS A 353 16.71 -19.06 -16.71
CA LYS A 353 16.91 -20.29 -15.93
C LYS A 353 18.42 -20.45 -15.74
N LYS A 354 18.89 -20.25 -14.54
CA LYS A 354 20.16 -20.81 -14.06
C LYS A 354 20.00 -21.33 -12.63
#